data_d206670e58a36a8ddb29eb706a55ed69
#
_entry.id   d206670e58a36a8ddb29eb706a55ed69
#
_cell.length_a   1.000
_cell.length_b   1.000
_cell.length_c   1.000
_cell.angle_alpha   90.00
_cell.angle_beta   90.00
_cell.angle_gamma   90.00
#
_symmetry.space_group_name_H-M   'P 1'
#
loop_
_entity.id
_entity.type
_entity.pdbx_description
1 polymer ?
#
loop_
_entity_poly.entity_id
_entity_poly.type
_entity_poly.pdbx_seq_one_letter_code
_entity_poly.pdbx_strand_id
1 'polypeptide(L)'
;MLAYYVERFATVEINATFYRMPNAKTLASWAATAPAGFTYVLKAPQQITHFARLREIDEPVRYFADTAAALGDKLGPVLFQLPPNFKKAADRLAALLAAWPVERPVALEFRHESWFDDEVYALLRARNAALCVAETEEGSTPAVATADFGYLRLRAVEYTDDQLRGWLDTMARVGAGWHDAFVFFKHEDTGSGPALARRFLALHDR
;
A
#
# COMPACT_ATOMS: atom_id res chain seq x y z
N MET A 1 -13.23 -12.89 10.95
CA MET A 1 -11.94 -12.17 10.96
C MET A 1 -12.11 -10.70 10.56
N LEU A 2 -12.73 -10.35 9.43
CA LEU A 2 -12.93 -8.96 9.01
C LEU A 2 -13.71 -8.13 10.05
N ALA A 3 -14.81 -8.62 10.58
CA ALA A 3 -15.61 -7.94 11.62
C ALA A 3 -14.77 -7.56 12.87
N TYR A 4 -13.79 -8.38 13.25
CA TYR A 4 -12.87 -8.08 14.35
C TYR A 4 -11.95 -6.89 14.04
N TYR A 5 -11.47 -6.80 12.77
CA TYR A 5 -10.57 -5.74 12.33
C TYR A 5 -11.26 -4.38 12.28
N VAL A 6 -12.47 -4.33 11.72
CA VAL A 6 -13.20 -3.05 11.53
C VAL A 6 -13.63 -2.39 12.84
N GLU A 7 -13.65 -3.14 13.95
CA GLU A 7 -13.92 -2.60 15.30
C GLU A 7 -12.68 -2.01 15.99
N ARG A 8 -11.47 -2.29 15.48
CA ARG A 8 -10.20 -2.02 16.19
C ARG A 8 -9.20 -1.21 15.39
N PHE A 9 -9.35 -1.15 14.09
CA PHE A 9 -8.45 -0.45 13.18
C PHE A 9 -9.25 0.36 12.17
N ALA A 10 -8.66 1.46 11.69
CA ALA A 10 -9.27 2.30 10.67
C ALA A 10 -9.06 1.75 9.24
N THR A 11 -8.14 0.79 9.05
CA THR A 11 -7.79 0.26 7.73
C THR A 11 -7.32 -1.19 7.78
N VAL A 12 -7.37 -1.85 6.62
CA VAL A 12 -6.80 -3.18 6.39
C VAL A 12 -6.25 -3.30 4.98
N GLU A 13 -5.06 -3.91 4.84
CA GLU A 13 -4.51 -4.29 3.53
C GLU A 13 -4.98 -5.70 3.17
N ILE A 14 -5.68 -5.83 2.05
CA ILE A 14 -6.20 -7.10 1.54
C ILE A 14 -5.22 -7.68 0.52
N ASN A 15 -4.40 -8.65 0.97
CA ASN A 15 -3.44 -9.33 0.12
C ASN A 15 -4.06 -10.43 -0.76
N ALA A 16 -5.24 -10.93 -0.43
CA ALA A 16 -5.92 -11.98 -1.20
C ALA A 16 -6.23 -11.55 -2.64
N THR A 17 -6.46 -10.25 -2.89
CA THR A 17 -6.70 -9.68 -4.22
C THR A 17 -5.52 -9.82 -5.18
N PHE A 18 -4.32 -10.00 -4.64
CA PHE A 18 -3.11 -10.28 -5.43
C PHE A 18 -3.21 -11.61 -6.19
N TYR A 19 -3.77 -12.62 -5.56
CA TYR A 19 -3.90 -13.96 -6.14
C TYR A 19 -5.18 -14.13 -6.92
N ARG A 20 -6.28 -13.59 -6.42
CA ARG A 20 -7.59 -13.70 -7.03
C ARG A 20 -8.41 -12.44 -6.76
N MET A 21 -8.78 -11.73 -7.83
CA MET A 21 -9.67 -10.57 -7.72
C MET A 21 -11.06 -11.03 -7.25
N PRO A 22 -11.58 -10.50 -6.14
CA PRO A 22 -12.98 -10.71 -5.76
C PRO A 22 -13.92 -10.05 -6.77
N ASN A 23 -15.15 -10.55 -6.88
CA ASN A 23 -16.16 -9.89 -7.69
C ASN A 23 -16.71 -8.63 -6.98
N ALA A 24 -17.34 -7.74 -7.75
CA ALA A 24 -17.91 -6.49 -7.25
C ALA A 24 -18.93 -6.72 -6.09
N LYS A 25 -19.73 -7.79 -6.13
CA LYS A 25 -20.67 -8.13 -5.07
C LYS A 25 -19.98 -8.41 -3.73
N THR A 26 -18.85 -9.10 -3.76
CA THR A 26 -18.03 -9.36 -2.56
C THR A 26 -17.48 -8.06 -1.98
N LEU A 27 -16.94 -7.17 -2.83
CA LEU A 27 -16.42 -5.88 -2.39
C LEU A 27 -17.52 -4.97 -1.84
N ALA A 28 -18.68 -4.93 -2.49
CA ALA A 28 -19.84 -4.19 -1.99
C ALA A 28 -20.31 -4.72 -0.61
N SER A 29 -20.25 -6.05 -0.41
CA SER A 29 -20.56 -6.64 0.91
C SER A 29 -19.54 -6.23 1.98
N TRP A 30 -18.25 -6.14 1.64
CA TRP A 30 -17.24 -5.62 2.56
C TRP A 30 -17.49 -4.15 2.90
N ALA A 31 -17.79 -3.33 1.88
CA ALA A 31 -18.12 -1.93 2.10
C ALA A 31 -19.32 -1.75 3.04
N ALA A 32 -20.37 -2.56 2.87
CA ALA A 32 -21.56 -2.52 3.72
C ALA A 32 -21.30 -2.98 5.17
N THR A 33 -20.30 -3.84 5.39
CA THR A 33 -19.97 -4.37 6.72
C THR A 33 -19.10 -3.42 7.55
N ALA A 34 -18.25 -2.61 6.90
CA ALA A 34 -17.32 -1.73 7.57
C ALA A 34 -18.01 -0.45 8.08
N PRO A 35 -17.60 0.10 9.23
CA PRO A 35 -18.11 1.37 9.75
C PRO A 35 -17.71 2.55 8.86
N ALA A 36 -18.32 3.70 9.08
CA ALA A 36 -17.87 4.96 8.47
C ALA A 36 -16.42 5.24 8.84
N GLY A 37 -15.64 5.78 7.90
CA GLY A 37 -14.22 6.09 8.08
C GLY A 37 -13.28 4.88 7.98
N PHE A 38 -13.79 3.65 7.83
CA PHE A 38 -12.93 2.49 7.58
C PHE A 38 -12.49 2.43 6.12
N THR A 39 -11.20 2.14 5.90
CA THR A 39 -10.60 2.13 4.57
C THR A 39 -10.05 0.74 4.22
N TYR A 40 -10.42 0.23 3.05
CA TYR A 40 -9.82 -0.98 2.46
C TYR A 40 -8.69 -0.62 1.52
N VAL A 41 -7.52 -1.17 1.75
CA VAL A 41 -6.39 -1.11 0.83
C VAL A 41 -6.32 -2.43 0.07
N LEU A 42 -6.35 -2.39 -1.24
CA LEU A 42 -6.25 -3.58 -2.08
C LEU A 42 -4.85 -3.71 -2.65
N LYS A 43 -4.30 -4.92 -2.63
CA LYS A 43 -3.08 -5.22 -3.37
C LYS A 43 -3.42 -5.61 -4.81
N ALA A 44 -2.81 -4.92 -5.77
CA ALA A 44 -3.04 -5.16 -7.19
C ALA A 44 -2.73 -6.60 -7.60
N PRO A 45 -3.49 -7.18 -8.56
CA PRO A 45 -3.32 -8.54 -9.03
C PRO A 45 -1.90 -8.83 -9.56
N GLN A 46 -1.36 -10.01 -9.23
CA GLN A 46 -0.06 -10.46 -9.73
C GLN A 46 0.01 -10.52 -11.26
N GLN A 47 -1.13 -10.69 -11.92
CA GLN A 47 -1.22 -10.66 -13.37
C GLN A 47 -0.63 -9.37 -13.93
N ILE A 48 -0.94 -8.22 -13.32
CA ILE A 48 -0.46 -6.89 -13.74
C ILE A 48 1.02 -6.72 -13.37
N THR A 49 1.37 -7.02 -12.12
CA THR A 49 2.65 -6.62 -11.54
C THR A 49 3.76 -7.65 -11.76
N HIS A 50 3.47 -8.95 -11.61
CA HIS A 50 4.46 -10.03 -11.62
C HIS A 50 4.54 -10.73 -12.97
N PHE A 51 3.41 -11.09 -13.56
CA PHE A 51 3.40 -11.83 -14.83
C PHE A 51 3.58 -10.90 -16.03
N ALA A 52 2.74 -9.90 -16.18
CA ALA A 52 2.86 -8.92 -17.27
C ALA A 52 4.04 -7.95 -17.08
N ARG A 53 4.49 -7.71 -15.83
CA ARG A 53 5.54 -6.73 -15.52
C ARG A 53 5.22 -5.37 -16.15
N LEU A 54 3.99 -4.93 -15.97
CA LEU A 54 3.43 -3.67 -16.48
C LEU A 54 3.43 -3.56 -18.02
N ARG A 55 3.38 -4.68 -18.76
CA ARG A 55 3.21 -4.70 -20.22
C ARG A 55 1.73 -4.94 -20.55
N GLU A 56 1.21 -4.21 -21.53
CA GLU A 56 -0.15 -4.41 -22.05
C GLU A 56 -1.20 -4.49 -20.92
N ILE A 57 -1.13 -3.55 -19.99
CA ILE A 57 -1.91 -3.57 -18.75
C ILE A 57 -3.18 -2.71 -18.78
N ASP A 58 -3.47 -1.99 -19.85
CA ASP A 58 -4.58 -1.03 -19.91
C ASP A 58 -5.93 -1.69 -19.58
N GLU A 59 -6.22 -2.83 -20.20
CA GLU A 59 -7.46 -3.56 -19.92
C GLU A 59 -7.46 -4.21 -18.53
N PRO A 60 -6.42 -4.95 -18.09
CA PRO A 60 -6.34 -5.48 -16.74
C PRO A 60 -6.42 -4.42 -15.64
N VAL A 61 -5.78 -3.27 -15.81
CA VAL A 61 -5.82 -2.15 -14.85
C VAL A 61 -7.22 -1.55 -14.80
N ARG A 62 -7.84 -1.29 -15.95
CA ARG A 62 -9.21 -0.78 -16.00
C ARG A 62 -10.19 -1.75 -15.34
N TYR A 63 -10.14 -3.04 -15.67
CA TYR A 63 -11.01 -4.06 -15.04
C TYR A 63 -10.84 -4.09 -13.52
N PHE A 64 -9.58 -4.02 -13.04
CA PHE A 64 -9.30 -3.97 -11.62
C PHE A 64 -9.86 -2.70 -10.97
N ALA A 65 -9.64 -1.54 -11.59
CA ALA A 65 -10.15 -0.26 -11.12
C ALA A 65 -11.69 -0.23 -11.04
N ASP A 66 -12.37 -0.71 -12.09
CA ASP A 66 -13.83 -0.77 -12.15
C ASP A 66 -14.41 -1.71 -11.08
N THR A 67 -13.74 -2.86 -10.87
CA THR A 67 -14.16 -3.80 -9.83
C THR A 67 -13.93 -3.23 -8.43
N ALA A 68 -12.78 -2.60 -8.18
CA ALA A 68 -12.44 -1.97 -6.90
C ALA A 68 -13.39 -0.81 -6.55
N ALA A 69 -13.98 -0.15 -7.56
CA ALA A 69 -14.98 0.90 -7.37
C ALA A 69 -16.19 0.49 -6.53
N ALA A 70 -16.48 -0.81 -6.45
CA ALA A 70 -17.56 -1.33 -5.60
C ALA A 70 -17.35 -1.09 -4.09
N LEU A 71 -16.14 -0.71 -3.66
CA LEU A 71 -15.86 -0.26 -2.29
C LEU A 71 -16.32 1.18 -2.03
N GLY A 72 -16.60 1.96 -3.08
CA GLY A 72 -17.01 3.37 -2.96
C GLY A 72 -15.97 4.22 -2.24
N ASP A 73 -16.42 5.03 -1.30
CA ASP A 73 -15.62 5.91 -0.44
C ASP A 73 -14.73 5.16 0.56
N LYS A 74 -14.93 3.85 0.70
CA LYS A 74 -14.08 2.98 1.53
C LYS A 74 -12.88 2.38 0.78
N LEU A 75 -12.69 2.69 -0.50
CA LEU A 75 -11.48 2.33 -1.23
C LEU A 75 -10.36 3.31 -0.88
N GLY A 76 -9.35 2.83 -0.18
CA GLY A 76 -8.10 3.54 0.06
C GLY A 76 -7.08 3.36 -1.06
N PRO A 77 -5.81 3.65 -0.77
CA PRO A 77 -4.74 3.45 -1.74
C PRO A 77 -4.69 2.02 -2.24
N VAL A 78 -4.42 1.86 -3.53
CA VAL A 78 -4.14 0.54 -4.10
C VAL A 78 -2.63 0.34 -4.18
N LEU A 79 -2.15 -0.81 -3.66
CA LEU A 79 -0.74 -1.16 -3.68
C LEU A 79 -0.38 -1.94 -4.93
N PHE A 80 0.50 -1.38 -5.78
CA PHE A 80 1.18 -2.11 -6.85
C PHE A 80 2.59 -2.50 -6.37
N GLN A 81 2.76 -3.75 -5.96
CA GLN A 81 4.06 -4.30 -5.58
C GLN A 81 4.72 -4.97 -6.78
N LEU A 82 5.93 -4.56 -7.14
CA LEU A 82 6.72 -5.17 -8.22
C LEU A 82 7.65 -6.27 -7.71
N PRO A 83 7.95 -7.30 -8.51
CA PRO A 83 8.81 -8.39 -8.10
C PRO A 83 10.29 -7.96 -8.02
N PRO A 84 11.12 -8.61 -7.18
CA PRO A 84 12.51 -8.21 -6.95
C PRO A 84 13.42 -8.34 -8.19
N ASN A 85 13.06 -9.17 -9.14
CA ASN A 85 13.80 -9.36 -10.40
C ASN A 85 13.29 -8.46 -11.55
N PHE A 86 12.46 -7.44 -11.25
CA PHE A 86 11.99 -6.47 -12.23
C PHE A 86 12.76 -5.17 -12.06
N LYS A 87 13.74 -4.96 -12.96
CA LYS A 87 14.53 -3.73 -13.03
C LYS A 87 13.71 -2.55 -13.53
N LYS A 88 14.19 -1.34 -13.26
CA LYS A 88 13.55 -0.09 -13.67
C LYS A 88 13.12 -0.11 -15.14
N ALA A 89 11.88 0.28 -15.38
CA ALA A 89 11.26 0.51 -16.68
C ALA A 89 10.31 1.72 -16.52
N ALA A 90 10.90 2.92 -16.61
CA ALA A 90 10.21 4.18 -16.33
C ALA A 90 9.00 4.41 -17.25
N ASP A 91 9.13 4.01 -18.52
CA ASP A 91 8.07 4.03 -19.52
C ASP A 91 6.83 3.22 -19.09
N ARG A 92 7.06 2.02 -18.53
CA ARG A 92 5.98 1.15 -18.05
C ARG A 92 5.37 1.66 -16.76
N LEU A 93 6.19 2.26 -15.88
CA LEU A 93 5.65 2.93 -14.68
C LEU A 93 4.76 4.10 -15.07
N ALA A 94 5.21 4.94 -16.01
CA ALA A 94 4.42 6.06 -16.53
C ALA A 94 3.10 5.58 -17.15
N ALA A 95 3.13 4.48 -17.93
CA ALA A 95 1.92 3.89 -18.50
C ALA A 95 0.95 3.39 -17.41
N LEU A 96 1.45 2.70 -16.37
CA LEU A 96 0.62 2.29 -15.23
C LEU A 96 -0.04 3.49 -14.55
N LEU A 97 0.75 4.52 -14.24
CA LEU A 97 0.26 5.72 -13.56
C LEU A 97 -0.76 6.50 -14.40
N ALA A 98 -0.63 6.47 -15.72
CA ALA A 98 -1.62 7.05 -16.65
C ALA A 98 -2.90 6.20 -16.76
N ALA A 99 -2.79 4.87 -16.72
CA ALA A 99 -3.93 3.96 -16.82
C ALA A 99 -4.77 3.89 -15.52
N TRP A 100 -4.15 4.15 -14.34
CA TRP A 100 -4.85 4.15 -13.07
C TRP A 100 -5.68 5.44 -12.89
N PRO A 101 -6.97 5.38 -12.47
CA PRO A 101 -7.83 6.57 -12.33
C PRO A 101 -7.21 7.64 -11.42
N VAL A 102 -7.20 8.89 -11.89
CA VAL A 102 -6.46 10.01 -11.26
C VAL A 102 -6.95 10.33 -9.85
N GLU A 103 -8.23 10.16 -9.61
CA GLU A 103 -8.89 10.44 -8.34
C GLU A 103 -8.64 9.37 -7.28
N ARG A 104 -8.01 8.25 -7.66
CA ARG A 104 -7.77 7.12 -6.73
C ARG A 104 -6.33 7.09 -6.29
N PRO A 105 -6.09 7.12 -4.97
CA PRO A 105 -4.75 7.05 -4.44
C PRO A 105 -4.08 5.71 -4.78
N VAL A 106 -2.77 5.75 -5.02
CA VAL A 106 -1.98 4.60 -5.42
C VAL A 106 -0.63 4.60 -4.72
N ALA A 107 -0.17 3.42 -4.30
CA ALA A 107 1.15 3.21 -3.72
C ALA A 107 1.95 2.20 -4.54
N LEU A 108 3.24 2.45 -4.71
CA LEU A 108 4.18 1.60 -5.45
C LEU A 108 5.22 1.01 -4.50
N GLU A 109 5.32 -0.31 -4.42
CA GLU A 109 6.38 -1.01 -3.71
C GLU A 109 7.39 -1.58 -4.71
N PHE A 110 8.57 -1.04 -4.71
CA PHE A 110 9.71 -1.53 -5.49
C PHE A 110 10.60 -2.42 -4.63
N ARG A 111 11.15 -3.47 -5.24
CA ARG A 111 12.04 -4.43 -4.58
C ARG A 111 13.41 -4.56 -5.25
N HIS A 112 13.62 -3.93 -6.40
CA HIS A 112 14.90 -3.86 -7.07
C HIS A 112 15.49 -2.46 -6.92
N GLU A 113 16.74 -2.36 -6.55
CA GLU A 113 17.44 -1.08 -6.26
C GLU A 113 17.37 -0.05 -7.39
N SER A 114 17.35 -0.51 -8.65
CA SER A 114 17.31 0.38 -9.82
C SER A 114 16.06 1.27 -9.92
N TRP A 115 15.06 1.04 -9.09
CA TRP A 115 13.85 1.86 -9.05
C TRP A 115 13.99 3.09 -8.13
N PHE A 116 15.03 3.13 -7.29
CA PHE A 116 15.21 4.21 -6.30
C PHE A 116 16.08 5.31 -6.89
N ASP A 117 15.52 6.12 -7.78
CA ASP A 117 16.17 7.27 -8.38
C ASP A 117 15.23 8.46 -8.63
N ASP A 118 15.80 9.61 -8.95
CA ASP A 118 15.07 10.86 -9.08
C ASP A 118 14.04 10.86 -10.23
N GLU A 119 14.28 10.13 -11.33
CA GLU A 119 13.32 10.00 -12.44
C GLU A 119 12.04 9.28 -11.95
N VAL A 120 12.19 8.18 -11.23
CA VAL A 120 11.06 7.44 -10.65
C VAL A 120 10.32 8.29 -9.62
N TYR A 121 11.05 8.98 -8.73
CA TYR A 121 10.43 9.87 -7.74
C TYR A 121 9.68 11.03 -8.40
N ALA A 122 10.19 11.58 -9.51
CA ALA A 122 9.50 12.62 -10.26
C ALA A 122 8.18 12.11 -10.87
N LEU A 123 8.18 10.89 -11.47
CA LEU A 123 6.97 10.25 -11.99
C LEU A 123 5.91 10.03 -10.89
N LEU A 124 6.34 9.55 -9.73
CA LEU A 124 5.43 9.33 -8.59
C LEU A 124 4.84 10.66 -8.10
N ARG A 125 5.67 11.70 -7.92
CA ARG A 125 5.20 13.04 -7.47
C ARG A 125 4.23 13.65 -8.46
N ALA A 126 4.49 13.56 -9.75
CA ALA A 126 3.61 14.11 -10.79
C ALA A 126 2.20 13.50 -10.74
N ARG A 127 2.07 12.29 -10.20
CA ARG A 127 0.81 11.53 -10.09
C ARG A 127 0.23 11.52 -8.67
N ASN A 128 0.89 12.14 -7.70
CA ASN A 128 0.56 11.99 -6.27
C ASN A 128 0.49 10.51 -5.85
N ALA A 129 1.45 9.71 -6.31
CA ALA A 129 1.57 8.29 -6.00
C ALA A 129 2.57 8.07 -4.88
N ALA A 130 2.20 7.33 -3.83
CA ALA A 130 3.09 7.10 -2.70
C ALA A 130 4.17 6.06 -3.03
N LEU A 131 5.43 6.38 -2.74
CA LEU A 131 6.46 5.37 -2.63
C LEU A 131 6.25 4.58 -1.34
N CYS A 132 6.02 3.28 -1.47
CA CYS A 132 5.92 2.41 -0.31
C CYS A 132 7.29 2.22 0.34
N VAL A 133 7.42 2.62 1.60
CA VAL A 133 8.58 2.27 2.41
C VAL A 133 8.38 0.84 2.91
N ALA A 134 9.16 -0.10 2.37
CA ALA A 134 9.09 -1.50 2.73
C ALA A 134 10.31 -1.89 3.57
N GLU A 135 10.06 -2.42 4.76
CA GLU A 135 11.11 -3.01 5.58
C GLU A 135 11.25 -4.51 5.23
N THR A 136 12.49 -4.97 5.20
CA THR A 136 12.88 -6.36 5.00
C THR A 136 13.91 -6.73 6.07
N GLU A 137 14.30 -8.00 6.16
CA GLU A 137 15.38 -8.45 7.04
C GLU A 137 16.74 -7.83 6.69
N GLU A 138 16.92 -7.38 5.44
CA GLU A 138 18.16 -6.77 4.92
C GLU A 138 18.18 -5.23 5.14
N GLY A 139 17.10 -4.64 5.64
CA GLY A 139 16.94 -3.20 5.84
C GLY A 139 15.65 -2.66 5.24
N SER A 140 15.56 -1.34 5.10
CA SER A 140 14.39 -0.69 4.51
C SER A 140 14.69 -0.05 3.16
N THR A 141 13.67 0.03 2.32
CA THR A 141 13.72 0.85 1.10
C THR A 141 13.81 2.35 1.48
N PRO A 142 14.29 3.24 0.57
CA PRO A 142 14.37 4.66 0.85
C PRO A 142 13.05 5.27 1.30
N ALA A 143 13.07 6.07 2.35
CA ALA A 143 11.93 6.85 2.82
C ALA A 143 11.91 8.21 2.12
N VAL A 144 11.11 8.33 1.05
CA VAL A 144 10.99 9.54 0.22
C VAL A 144 9.51 9.87 0.04
N ALA A 145 9.10 11.09 0.42
CA ALA A 145 7.75 11.56 0.17
C ALA A 145 7.56 11.85 -1.33
N THR A 146 6.60 11.15 -1.92
CA THR A 146 6.21 11.33 -3.33
C THR A 146 4.72 11.60 -3.51
N ALA A 147 3.95 11.55 -2.42
CA ALA A 147 2.52 11.85 -2.35
C ALA A 147 2.21 12.65 -1.09
N ASP A 148 0.98 13.14 -0.99
CA ASP A 148 0.43 13.81 0.19
C ASP A 148 -0.08 12.83 1.26
N PHE A 149 0.24 11.54 1.10
CA PHE A 149 0.04 10.49 2.10
C PHE A 149 1.21 9.52 2.14
N GLY A 150 1.41 8.88 3.30
CA GLY A 150 2.44 7.87 3.51
C GLY A 150 1.94 6.45 3.34
N TYR A 151 2.84 5.54 2.90
CA TYR A 151 2.54 4.12 2.82
C TYR A 151 3.74 3.30 3.30
N LEU A 152 3.59 2.57 4.41
CA LEU A 152 4.65 1.79 5.02
C LEU A 152 4.24 0.32 5.18
N ARG A 153 5.17 -0.59 4.94
CA ARG A 153 5.02 -2.03 5.18
C ARG A 153 6.16 -2.51 6.06
N LEU A 154 5.88 -2.63 7.36
CA LEU A 154 6.81 -3.04 8.40
C LEU A 154 6.77 -4.56 8.55
N ARG A 155 7.87 -5.23 8.24
CA ARG A 155 7.88 -6.67 8.01
C ARG A 155 8.78 -7.47 8.95
N ALA A 156 9.39 -6.84 9.94
CA ALA A 156 10.08 -7.57 11.00
C ALA A 156 9.08 -8.40 11.82
N VAL A 157 9.53 -9.51 12.33
CA VAL A 157 8.69 -10.44 13.13
C VAL A 157 8.35 -9.80 14.47
N GLU A 158 9.31 -9.09 15.06
CA GLU A 158 9.19 -8.40 16.34
C GLU A 158 9.77 -6.99 16.25
N TYR A 159 9.27 -6.09 17.10
CA TYR A 159 9.76 -4.73 17.24
C TYR A 159 9.91 -4.38 18.73
N THR A 160 11.01 -3.72 19.10
CA THR A 160 11.10 -2.98 20.35
C THR A 160 10.34 -1.65 20.25
N ASP A 161 10.04 -1.01 21.39
CA ASP A 161 9.42 0.32 21.39
C ASP A 161 10.31 1.35 20.70
N ASP A 162 11.63 1.24 20.85
CA ASP A 162 12.57 2.17 20.24
C ASP A 162 12.62 2.03 18.71
N GLN A 163 12.48 0.81 18.19
CA GLN A 163 12.35 0.59 16.74
C GLN A 163 11.04 1.18 16.21
N LEU A 164 9.93 1.01 16.94
CA LEU A 164 8.64 1.60 16.56
C LEU A 164 8.69 3.14 16.62
N ARG A 165 9.33 3.73 17.64
CA ARG A 165 9.58 5.18 17.71
C ARG A 165 10.45 5.67 16.56
N GLY A 166 11.50 4.94 16.20
CA GLY A 166 12.32 5.25 15.03
C GLY A 166 11.53 5.33 13.73
N TRP A 167 10.50 4.50 13.57
CA TRP A 167 9.57 4.60 12.44
C TRP A 167 8.66 5.83 12.53
N LEU A 168 8.16 6.18 13.72
CA LEU A 168 7.39 7.41 13.95
C LEU A 168 8.25 8.65 13.63
N ASP A 169 9.50 8.69 14.08
CA ASP A 169 10.44 9.77 13.77
C ASP A 169 10.72 9.86 12.26
N THR A 170 10.84 8.72 11.58
CA THR A 170 11.01 8.68 10.13
C THR A 170 9.79 9.25 9.43
N MET A 171 8.59 8.86 9.86
CA MET A 171 7.33 9.40 9.32
C MET A 171 7.21 10.90 9.57
N ALA A 172 7.53 11.39 10.77
CA ALA A 172 7.51 12.81 11.10
C ALA A 172 8.48 13.61 10.22
N ARG A 173 9.67 13.07 9.97
CA ARG A 173 10.71 13.73 9.16
C ARG A 173 10.36 13.80 7.67
N VAL A 174 9.82 12.73 7.07
CA VAL A 174 9.53 12.70 5.64
C VAL A 174 8.10 13.10 5.31
N GLY A 175 7.19 12.93 6.25
CA GLY A 175 5.74 13.09 6.09
C GLY A 175 5.19 14.45 6.49
N ALA A 176 6.02 15.50 6.56
CA ALA A 176 5.55 16.85 6.94
C ALA A 176 4.40 17.40 6.07
N GLY A 177 4.24 16.89 4.86
CA GLY A 177 3.13 17.21 3.94
C GLY A 177 2.06 16.13 3.84
N TRP A 178 2.11 15.08 4.65
CA TRP A 178 1.11 14.01 4.63
C TRP A 178 -0.12 14.42 5.44
N HIS A 179 -1.30 14.16 4.89
CA HIS A 179 -2.55 14.25 5.63
C HIS A 179 -2.97 12.90 6.24
N ASP A 180 -2.46 11.78 5.69
CA ASP A 180 -2.68 10.41 6.18
C ASP A 180 -1.41 9.57 6.05
N ALA A 181 -1.31 8.49 6.86
CA ALA A 181 -0.28 7.47 6.69
C ALA A 181 -0.87 6.08 6.90
N PHE A 182 -0.66 5.20 5.93
CA PHE A 182 -1.06 3.80 5.96
C PHE A 182 0.13 2.96 6.39
N VAL A 183 0.04 2.33 7.57
CA VAL A 183 1.12 1.50 8.12
C VAL A 183 0.62 0.09 8.34
N PHE A 184 1.23 -0.88 7.67
CA PHE A 184 0.85 -2.28 7.73
C PHE A 184 1.99 -3.12 8.27
N PHE A 185 1.70 -3.90 9.30
CA PHE A 185 2.62 -4.87 9.87
C PHE A 185 2.49 -6.23 9.16
N LYS A 186 3.59 -6.97 9.11
CA LYS A 186 3.59 -8.32 8.51
C LYS A 186 2.56 -9.19 9.21
N HIS A 187 1.75 -9.87 8.42
CA HIS A 187 0.87 -10.89 8.92
C HIS A 187 1.65 -12.17 9.12
N GLU A 188 1.71 -12.65 10.36
CA GLU A 188 2.25 -13.94 10.74
C GLU A 188 1.13 -14.83 11.28
N ASP A 189 1.32 -16.15 11.20
CA ASP A 189 0.35 -17.14 11.72
C ASP A 189 0.13 -16.99 13.23
N THR A 190 1.09 -16.39 13.93
CA THR A 190 1.02 -16.07 15.36
C THR A 190 0.07 -14.90 15.70
N GLY A 191 -0.41 -14.14 14.70
CA GLY A 191 -1.29 -12.99 14.91
C GLY A 191 -0.60 -11.77 15.56
N SER A 192 0.73 -11.66 15.46
CA SER A 192 1.51 -10.54 16.03
C SER A 192 1.18 -9.19 15.40
N GLY A 193 0.85 -9.13 14.11
CA GLY A 193 0.56 -7.90 13.36
C GLY A 193 -0.45 -6.97 14.05
N PRO A 194 -1.65 -7.43 14.46
CA PRO A 194 -2.61 -6.59 15.19
C PRO A 194 -2.10 -6.08 16.54
N ALA A 195 -1.27 -6.85 17.25
CA ALA A 195 -0.69 -6.42 18.52
C ALA A 195 0.33 -5.30 18.30
N LEU A 196 1.20 -5.44 17.27
CA LEU A 196 2.18 -4.43 16.87
C LEU A 196 1.49 -3.16 16.39
N ALA A 197 0.43 -3.25 15.58
CA ALA A 197 -0.33 -2.09 15.13
C ALA A 197 -0.92 -1.30 16.30
N ARG A 198 -1.54 -1.96 17.29
CA ARG A 198 -2.04 -1.28 18.49
C ARG A 198 -0.94 -0.63 19.31
N ARG A 199 0.21 -1.30 19.46
CA ARG A 199 1.36 -0.76 20.17
C ARG A 199 1.95 0.46 19.46
N PHE A 200 2.01 0.43 18.14
CA PHE A 200 2.45 1.55 17.31
C PHE A 200 1.53 2.77 17.48
N LEU A 201 0.21 2.58 17.40
CA LEU A 201 -0.76 3.65 17.64
C LEU A 201 -0.62 4.23 19.06
N ALA A 202 -0.50 3.39 20.09
CA ALA A 202 -0.32 3.85 21.47
C ALA A 202 0.99 4.63 21.70
N LEU A 203 2.02 4.46 20.86
CA LEU A 203 3.26 5.25 20.89
C LEU A 203 3.11 6.57 20.12
N HIS A 204 2.30 6.60 19.07
CA HIS A 204 1.99 7.80 18.29
C HIS A 204 1.16 8.82 19.09
N ASP A 205 0.21 8.34 19.88
CA ASP A 205 -0.75 9.18 20.65
C ASP A 205 -0.13 9.81 21.92
N ARG A 206 1.15 9.56 22.21
CA ARG A 206 1.89 10.10 23.37
C ARG A 206 2.75 11.29 23.01
#